data_0cf5982305c2d79e3936f1919bfe8bd3
#
_entry.id   0cf5982305c2d79e3936f1919bfe8bd3
#
_cell.length_a   1.000
_cell.length_b   1.000
_cell.length_c   1.000
_cell.angle_alpha   90.00
_cell.angle_beta   90.00
_cell.angle_gamma   90.00
#
_symmetry.space_group_name_H-M   'P 1'
#
loop_
_entity.id
_entity.type
_entity.pdbx_description
1 polymer ?
#
loop_
_entity_poly.entity_id
_entity_poly.type
_entity_poly.pdbx_seq_one_letter_code
_entity_poly.pdbx_strand_id
1 'polypeptide(L)'
;MVLSLHKSNESSAKRKISNANWQEAVNFSTFAHLDTLTMNYGFIKTATAIPDCKVADCLYNSGQIIELLQEADRQEIEIIVFPELCITGYTCGDLFGQSHLLDEAESALSRIVNATQQTKALAIVGCPLRQGNRLFNTAVVIGNGTIYGIVPKSFLPNYKEFYEKRWFCQADETDRESITCCDMDVPFGSRQLFTSGKVSLAIELCEDLWVAIPPASYHALHGANIIANLSASNELVGKHNYLRQLIAQQSARTVSAYLYASAGLGESSTDVVFGGNSIIAENGLILAESRRFSDSPQLTISEIDIERLMCERLGNTGFTDCIDKNSYRTIPIELPHYSITRLSRKIDPHPFIPHIEQLLNERCEEIFNI
;
A
#
# COMPACT_ATOMS: atom_id res chain seq x y z
N MET A 1 -28.63 -47.83 60.78
CA MET A 1 -28.80 -47.43 62.18
C MET A 1 -28.81 -45.88 62.12
N VAL A 2 -30.03 -45.38 62.04
CA VAL A 2 -30.74 -44.45 62.92
C VAL A 2 -30.11 -43.03 62.92
N LEU A 3 -30.71 -42.14 62.14
CA LEU A 3 -31.48 -40.93 62.48
C LEU A 3 -30.91 -40.01 63.57
N SER A 4 -30.72 -38.72 63.20
CA SER A 4 -31.64 -37.73 63.81
C SER A 4 -31.48 -36.35 63.14
N LEU A 5 -32.60 -35.79 62.83
CA LEU A 5 -32.90 -34.42 62.41
C LEU A 5 -32.59 -33.41 63.53
N HIS A 6 -32.10 -32.22 63.15
CA HIS A 6 -32.53 -31.02 63.87
C HIS A 6 -32.75 -29.86 62.92
N LYS A 7 -33.98 -29.43 62.80
CA LYS A 7 -34.45 -28.14 62.31
C LYS A 7 -34.16 -27.08 63.36
N SER A 8 -33.69 -25.92 62.95
CA SER A 8 -34.08 -24.67 63.57
C SER A 8 -33.82 -23.46 62.71
N ASN A 9 -34.88 -22.86 62.30
CA ASN A 9 -35.24 -21.44 62.28
C ASN A 9 -34.70 -20.53 61.22
N GLU A 10 -35.64 -20.25 60.33
CA GLU A 10 -35.74 -19.01 59.58
C GLU A 10 -35.70 -17.77 60.46
N SER A 11 -34.89 -16.82 60.17
CA SER A 11 -35.18 -15.44 60.51
C SER A 11 -34.92 -14.56 59.25
N SER A 12 -36.02 -14.02 58.78
CA SER A 12 -36.20 -13.08 57.74
C SER A 12 -35.37 -11.82 57.96
N ALA A 13 -34.46 -11.57 57.06
CA ALA A 13 -33.97 -10.20 56.77
C ALA A 13 -34.22 -9.88 55.29
N LYS A 14 -35.47 -9.49 55.02
CA LYS A 14 -35.79 -8.75 53.78
C LYS A 14 -35.03 -7.43 53.82
N ARG A 15 -33.87 -7.37 53.19
CA ARG A 15 -33.29 -6.09 52.81
C ARG A 15 -34.10 -5.57 51.62
N LYS A 16 -34.88 -4.54 51.86
CA LYS A 16 -35.38 -3.63 50.83
C LYS A 16 -34.20 -3.04 50.09
N ILE A 17 -33.93 -3.54 48.91
CA ILE A 17 -33.10 -2.83 47.92
C ILE A 17 -34.04 -1.78 47.36
N SER A 18 -33.82 -0.54 47.76
CA SER A 18 -34.51 0.64 47.23
C SER A 18 -34.14 0.79 45.77
N ASN A 19 -35.16 0.91 44.89
CA ASN A 19 -35.07 1.19 43.46
C ASN A 19 -34.61 2.65 43.16
N ALA A 20 -33.69 3.20 43.92
CA ALA A 20 -33.35 4.61 43.84
C ALA A 20 -31.90 4.88 43.49
N ASN A 21 -31.12 3.97 42.90
CA ASN A 21 -29.74 4.31 42.53
C ASN A 21 -29.23 3.64 41.23
N TRP A 22 -30.08 3.20 40.32
CA TRP A 22 -29.67 2.73 39.02
C TRP A 22 -29.81 3.77 37.89
N GLN A 23 -30.39 4.93 38.20
CA GLN A 23 -30.55 6.04 37.23
C GLN A 23 -29.48 7.11 37.30
N GLU A 24 -28.56 7.10 38.27
CA GLU A 24 -27.49 8.11 38.36
C GLU A 24 -26.10 7.62 38.00
N ALA A 25 -25.90 6.39 37.51
CA ALA A 25 -24.57 5.85 37.20
C ALA A 25 -24.28 5.66 35.71
N VAL A 26 -25.16 6.08 34.83
CA VAL A 26 -24.82 6.19 33.41
C VAL A 26 -25.00 7.67 33.00
N ASN A 27 -23.99 8.44 33.30
CA ASN A 27 -23.86 9.79 32.76
C ASN A 27 -23.67 9.66 31.27
N PHE A 28 -24.78 9.70 30.50
CA PHE A 28 -24.77 9.80 29.04
C PHE A 28 -24.04 11.05 28.52
N SER A 29 -23.61 11.96 29.39
CA SER A 29 -22.81 13.11 29.01
C SER A 29 -21.35 12.78 28.71
N THR A 30 -20.85 11.61 29.08
CA THR A 30 -19.49 11.16 28.71
C THR A 30 -19.42 10.65 27.27
N PHE A 31 -20.56 10.36 26.64
CA PHE A 31 -20.63 10.04 25.21
C PHE A 31 -20.83 11.28 24.31
N ALA A 32 -21.11 12.44 24.86
CA ALA A 32 -21.32 13.67 24.09
C ALA A 32 -20.02 14.44 23.80
N HIS A 33 -18.85 13.94 24.23
CA HIS A 33 -17.52 14.39 23.85
C HIS A 33 -16.74 13.27 23.13
N LEU A 34 -17.42 12.28 22.55
CA LEU A 34 -16.89 11.70 21.33
C LEU A 34 -17.00 12.83 20.30
N ASP A 35 -15.91 13.61 20.16
CA ASP A 35 -15.57 14.25 18.90
C ASP A 35 -16.08 13.33 17.81
N THR A 36 -16.69 13.86 16.78
CA THR A 36 -17.10 13.10 15.61
C THR A 36 -15.91 12.27 15.15
N LEU A 37 -15.73 11.11 15.79
CA LEU A 37 -14.72 10.13 15.42
C LEU A 37 -15.10 9.77 14.01
N THR A 38 -14.27 10.20 13.07
CA THR A 38 -14.37 9.80 11.69
C THR A 38 -14.34 8.28 11.67
N MET A 39 -15.51 7.67 11.46
CA MET A 39 -15.62 6.22 11.49
C MET A 39 -15.19 5.67 10.14
N ASN A 40 -14.02 5.03 10.09
CA ASN A 40 -13.53 4.33 8.91
C ASN A 40 -13.74 2.82 8.98
N TYR A 41 -14.29 2.29 10.09
CA TYR A 41 -14.57 0.87 10.31
C TYR A 41 -13.38 -0.07 10.07
N GLY A 42 -12.16 0.41 10.26
CA GLY A 42 -10.93 -0.33 10.01
C GLY A 42 -10.48 -0.35 8.54
N PHE A 43 -11.21 0.35 7.66
CA PHE A 43 -10.82 0.51 6.25
C PHE A 43 -9.93 1.75 6.05
N ILE A 44 -9.07 1.65 5.02
CA ILE A 44 -8.31 2.76 4.47
C ILE A 44 -8.55 2.84 2.96
N LYS A 45 -8.80 4.04 2.43
CA LYS A 45 -9.04 4.22 1.01
C LYS A 45 -7.74 4.48 0.27
N THR A 46 -7.42 3.59 -0.67
CA THR A 46 -6.17 3.61 -1.40
C THR A 46 -6.39 3.75 -2.89
N ALA A 47 -5.39 4.28 -3.59
CA ALA A 47 -5.37 4.32 -5.04
C ALA A 47 -4.02 3.95 -5.62
N THR A 48 -4.06 3.44 -6.84
CA THR A 48 -2.92 3.34 -7.74
C THR A 48 -3.20 4.16 -8.99
N ALA A 49 -2.24 5.00 -9.39
CA ALA A 49 -2.40 5.99 -10.44
C ALA A 49 -1.52 5.68 -11.63
N ILE A 50 -2.01 5.98 -12.84
CA ILE A 50 -1.24 5.94 -14.08
C ILE A 50 -1.35 7.33 -14.70
N PRO A 51 -0.35 8.21 -14.50
CA PRO A 51 -0.31 9.52 -15.12
C PRO A 51 -0.02 9.41 -16.63
N ASP A 52 -0.39 10.43 -17.38
CA ASP A 52 0.20 10.62 -18.70
C ASP A 52 1.69 10.96 -18.55
N CYS A 53 2.52 10.44 -19.45
CA CYS A 53 3.98 10.54 -19.36
C CYS A 53 4.58 11.10 -20.66
N LYS A 54 5.61 11.94 -20.49
CA LYS A 54 6.52 12.33 -21.55
C LYS A 54 7.94 12.04 -21.11
N VAL A 55 8.63 11.20 -21.85
CA VAL A 55 10.01 10.81 -21.54
C VAL A 55 10.90 12.03 -21.42
N ALA A 56 11.62 12.14 -20.29
CA ALA A 56 12.52 13.23 -19.92
C ALA A 56 11.88 14.62 -19.76
N ASP A 57 10.56 14.76 -19.80
CA ASP A 57 9.86 16.01 -19.52
C ASP A 57 9.36 16.04 -18.05
N CYS A 58 10.30 16.27 -17.13
CA CYS A 58 10.01 16.26 -15.69
C CYS A 58 8.97 17.32 -15.29
N LEU A 59 8.93 18.46 -15.98
CA LEU A 59 7.98 19.52 -15.73
C LEU A 59 6.55 19.09 -16.07
N TYR A 60 6.36 18.49 -17.26
CA TYR A 60 5.08 17.94 -17.67
C TYR A 60 4.62 16.82 -16.75
N ASN A 61 5.49 15.83 -16.50
CA ASN A 61 5.16 14.65 -15.70
C ASN A 61 4.76 15.03 -14.26
N SER A 62 5.49 15.96 -13.63
CA SER A 62 5.12 16.47 -12.31
C SER A 62 3.77 17.18 -12.29
N GLY A 63 3.40 17.88 -13.37
CA GLY A 63 2.07 18.46 -13.55
C GLY A 63 0.97 17.39 -13.54
N GLN A 64 1.16 16.30 -14.30
CA GLN A 64 0.21 15.19 -14.37
C GLN A 64 0.08 14.45 -13.02
N ILE A 65 1.17 14.28 -12.29
CA ILE A 65 1.15 13.71 -10.95
C ILE A 65 0.35 14.62 -10.00
N ILE A 66 0.57 15.94 -10.04
CA ILE A 66 -0.14 16.92 -9.19
C ILE A 66 -1.65 16.92 -9.50
N GLU A 67 -2.05 16.85 -10.76
CA GLU A 67 -3.47 16.75 -11.15
C GLU A 67 -4.13 15.50 -10.55
N LEU A 68 -3.46 14.35 -10.58
CA LEU A 68 -3.96 13.10 -9.98
C LEU A 68 -3.96 13.16 -8.45
N LEU A 69 -3.01 13.86 -7.82
CA LEU A 69 -3.03 14.13 -6.38
C LEU A 69 -4.24 14.97 -5.96
N GLN A 70 -4.57 15.99 -6.74
CA GLN A 70 -5.76 16.81 -6.50
C GLN A 70 -7.07 16.02 -6.69
N GLU A 71 -7.08 15.10 -7.67
CA GLU A 71 -8.21 14.20 -7.85
C GLU A 71 -8.33 13.21 -6.69
N ALA A 72 -7.20 12.68 -6.21
CA ALA A 72 -7.15 11.82 -5.03
C ALA A 72 -7.74 12.50 -3.79
N ASP A 73 -7.40 13.78 -3.58
CA ASP A 73 -7.94 14.57 -2.47
C ASP A 73 -9.46 14.77 -2.60
N ARG A 74 -9.96 15.10 -3.80
CA ARG A 74 -11.42 15.20 -4.07
C ARG A 74 -12.17 13.88 -3.80
N GLN A 75 -11.50 12.75 -3.99
CA GLN A 75 -12.07 11.41 -3.76
C GLN A 75 -11.76 10.86 -2.37
N GLU A 76 -11.20 11.67 -1.47
CA GLU A 76 -10.89 11.27 -0.09
C GLU A 76 -9.98 10.04 -0.02
N ILE A 77 -8.97 9.97 -0.88
CA ILE A 77 -7.96 8.92 -0.89
C ILE A 77 -6.89 9.23 0.16
N GLU A 78 -6.49 8.23 0.94
CA GLU A 78 -5.52 8.37 2.02
C GLU A 78 -4.10 8.02 1.55
N ILE A 79 -3.95 7.03 0.64
CA ILE A 79 -2.66 6.62 0.06
C ILE A 79 -2.80 6.50 -1.45
N ILE A 80 -1.88 7.11 -2.21
CA ILE A 80 -1.81 7.00 -3.66
C ILE A 80 -0.41 6.58 -4.12
N VAL A 81 -0.33 5.59 -5.00
CA VAL A 81 0.91 5.03 -5.55
C VAL A 81 1.01 5.35 -7.03
N PHE A 82 2.13 5.91 -7.45
CA PHE A 82 2.47 6.20 -8.83
C PHE A 82 3.49 5.19 -9.38
N PRO A 83 3.71 5.12 -10.72
CA PRO A 83 4.65 4.20 -11.32
C PRO A 83 6.12 4.50 -10.98
N GLU A 84 6.96 3.50 -11.22
CA GLU A 84 8.42 3.60 -11.17
C GLU A 84 8.93 4.70 -12.13
N LEU A 85 9.86 5.54 -11.63
CA LEU A 85 10.48 6.64 -12.40
C LEU A 85 9.47 7.58 -13.09
N CYS A 86 8.27 7.70 -12.58
CA CYS A 86 7.18 8.46 -13.21
C CYS A 86 7.47 9.98 -13.37
N ILE A 87 8.47 10.52 -12.65
CA ILE A 87 8.89 11.92 -12.79
C ILE A 87 9.68 12.13 -14.08
N THR A 88 10.54 11.20 -14.46
CA THR A 88 11.36 11.30 -15.67
C THR A 88 10.79 10.52 -16.85
N GLY A 89 9.96 9.53 -16.60
CA GLY A 89 9.73 8.38 -17.45
C GLY A 89 10.82 7.33 -17.23
N TYR A 90 10.43 6.07 -17.36
CA TYR A 90 11.33 4.92 -17.19
C TYR A 90 12.32 4.81 -18.38
N THR A 91 11.88 5.14 -19.58
CA THR A 91 12.61 4.89 -20.83
C THR A 91 13.58 6.02 -21.25
N CYS A 92 14.10 6.77 -20.27
CA CYS A 92 15.09 7.82 -20.53
C CYS A 92 16.46 7.32 -21.05
N GLY A 93 16.79 6.04 -20.85
CA GLY A 93 18.03 5.45 -21.33
C GLY A 93 19.27 6.17 -20.80
N ASP A 94 20.25 6.42 -21.68
CA ASP A 94 21.51 7.08 -21.30
C ASP A 94 21.35 8.55 -20.85
N LEU A 95 20.15 9.13 -20.97
CA LEU A 95 19.87 10.45 -20.38
C LEU A 95 19.98 10.43 -18.84
N PHE A 96 19.83 9.30 -18.19
CA PHE A 96 20.09 9.15 -16.75
C PHE A 96 21.55 9.49 -16.37
N GLY A 97 22.49 9.47 -17.31
CA GLY A 97 23.86 9.94 -17.12
C GLY A 97 24.04 11.46 -17.20
N GLN A 98 22.99 12.23 -17.54
CA GLN A 98 23.06 13.67 -17.68
C GLN A 98 22.61 14.39 -16.41
N SER A 99 23.48 15.27 -15.87
CA SER A 99 23.16 16.04 -14.66
C SER A 99 21.90 16.88 -14.83
N HIS A 100 21.67 17.46 -16.01
CA HIS A 100 20.49 18.28 -16.28
C HIS A 100 19.18 17.52 -16.05
N LEU A 101 19.04 16.27 -16.54
CA LEU A 101 17.85 15.47 -16.30
C LEU A 101 17.63 15.21 -14.80
N LEU A 102 18.70 14.92 -14.06
CA LEU A 102 18.63 14.62 -12.63
C LEU A 102 18.32 15.88 -11.80
N ASP A 103 18.82 17.04 -12.21
CA ASP A 103 18.51 18.32 -11.57
C ASP A 103 17.04 18.72 -11.81
N GLU A 104 16.54 18.53 -13.04
CA GLU A 104 15.13 18.74 -13.37
C GLU A 104 14.21 17.74 -12.65
N ALA A 105 14.64 16.48 -12.47
CA ALA A 105 13.88 15.49 -11.70
C ALA A 105 13.72 15.89 -10.21
N GLU A 106 14.78 16.39 -9.58
CA GLU A 106 14.74 16.87 -8.20
C GLU A 106 13.91 18.17 -8.08
N SER A 107 14.00 19.08 -9.04
CA SER A 107 13.15 20.27 -9.12
C SER A 107 11.68 19.92 -9.27
N ALA A 108 11.35 18.95 -10.12
CA ALA A 108 10.00 18.43 -10.31
C ALA A 108 9.48 17.74 -9.05
N LEU A 109 10.33 16.97 -8.35
CA LEU A 109 10.00 16.37 -7.06
C LEU A 109 9.67 17.44 -6.03
N SER A 110 10.47 18.50 -5.94
CA SER A 110 10.22 19.65 -5.05
C SER A 110 8.85 20.30 -5.32
N ARG A 111 8.44 20.42 -6.59
CA ARG A 111 7.10 20.91 -6.96
C ARG A 111 5.99 20.00 -6.46
N ILE A 112 6.15 18.66 -6.56
CA ILE A 112 5.19 17.69 -6.04
C ILE A 112 5.12 17.80 -4.51
N VAL A 113 6.27 17.86 -3.82
CA VAL A 113 6.33 18.05 -2.36
C VAL A 113 5.53 19.28 -1.95
N ASN A 114 5.77 20.43 -2.61
CA ASN A 114 5.03 21.65 -2.32
C ASN A 114 3.52 21.52 -2.56
N ALA A 115 3.11 20.80 -3.61
CA ALA A 115 1.69 20.56 -3.90
C ALA A 115 0.99 19.76 -2.80
N THR A 116 1.71 18.85 -2.10
CA THR A 116 1.15 18.07 -0.99
C THR A 116 0.83 18.91 0.26
N GLN A 117 1.22 20.17 0.33
CA GLN A 117 0.73 21.10 1.37
C GLN A 117 -0.75 21.45 1.22
N GLN A 118 -1.31 21.24 0.02
CA GLN A 118 -2.71 21.56 -0.30
C GLN A 118 -3.57 20.31 -0.55
N THR A 119 -2.96 19.14 -0.49
CA THR A 119 -3.65 17.83 -0.60
C THR A 119 -3.32 16.98 0.63
N LYS A 120 -4.20 16.06 0.98
CA LYS A 120 -4.05 15.28 2.22
C LYS A 120 -3.52 13.87 1.99
N ALA A 121 -3.64 13.36 0.77
CA ALA A 121 -3.19 12.00 0.44
C ALA A 121 -1.68 11.85 0.61
N LEU A 122 -1.25 10.73 1.23
CA LEU A 122 0.14 10.30 1.19
C LEU A 122 0.46 9.80 -0.22
N ALA A 123 1.45 10.40 -0.87
CA ALA A 123 1.89 10.03 -2.21
C ALA A 123 3.17 9.20 -2.18
N ILE A 124 3.26 8.18 -3.04
CA ILE A 124 4.49 7.43 -3.30
C ILE A 124 4.80 7.60 -4.79
N VAL A 125 5.92 8.28 -5.11
CA VAL A 125 6.31 8.63 -6.48
C VAL A 125 7.67 8.07 -6.85
N GLY A 126 7.85 7.62 -8.09
CA GLY A 126 9.12 7.12 -8.61
C GLY A 126 10.02 8.25 -9.11
N CYS A 127 11.27 8.32 -8.61
CA CYS A 127 12.25 9.35 -8.98
C CYS A 127 13.67 8.77 -9.02
N PRO A 128 14.51 9.13 -10.01
CA PRO A 128 15.95 8.84 -9.96
C PRO A 128 16.63 9.82 -9.01
N LEU A 129 17.39 9.34 -8.03
CA LEU A 129 18.07 10.19 -7.06
C LEU A 129 19.55 9.85 -6.94
N ARG A 130 20.39 10.88 -6.81
CA ARG A 130 21.84 10.76 -6.59
C ARG A 130 22.17 10.70 -5.12
N GLN A 131 23.10 9.80 -4.77
CA GLN A 131 23.77 9.81 -3.47
C GLN A 131 25.28 9.76 -3.72
N GLY A 132 25.94 10.90 -3.58
CA GLY A 132 27.34 11.04 -3.98
C GLY A 132 27.54 10.74 -5.45
N ASN A 133 28.37 9.74 -5.77
CA ASN A 133 28.66 9.30 -7.14
C ASN A 133 27.77 8.13 -7.61
N ARG A 134 26.72 7.81 -6.87
CA ARG A 134 25.80 6.72 -7.20
C ARG A 134 24.43 7.27 -7.57
N LEU A 135 23.78 6.62 -8.52
CA LEU A 135 22.41 6.91 -8.93
C LEU A 135 21.52 5.73 -8.53
N PHE A 136 20.38 6.03 -7.94
CA PHE A 136 19.41 5.03 -7.49
C PHE A 136 18.05 5.26 -8.14
N ASN A 137 17.41 4.18 -8.52
CA ASN A 137 15.99 4.15 -8.86
C ASN A 137 15.22 4.05 -7.55
N THR A 138 14.41 5.05 -7.23
CA THR A 138 13.81 5.20 -5.90
C THR A 138 12.32 5.45 -5.92
N ALA A 139 11.67 5.07 -4.84
CA ALA A 139 10.34 5.53 -4.46
C ALA A 139 10.46 6.56 -3.33
N VAL A 140 9.77 7.67 -3.46
CA VAL A 140 9.76 8.77 -2.50
C VAL A 140 8.39 8.88 -1.85
N VAL A 141 8.34 8.83 -0.52
CA VAL A 141 7.10 8.95 0.28
C VAL A 141 6.91 10.39 0.70
N ILE A 142 5.82 11.00 0.25
CA ILE A 142 5.57 12.44 0.36
C ILE A 142 4.18 12.70 0.93
N GLY A 143 4.08 13.68 1.82
CA GLY A 143 2.80 14.18 2.33
C GLY A 143 3.00 15.45 3.16
N ASN A 144 1.98 16.29 3.26
CA ASN A 144 1.99 17.51 4.09
C ASN A 144 3.20 18.43 3.82
N GLY A 145 3.69 18.50 2.58
CA GLY A 145 4.85 19.32 2.20
C GLY A 145 6.19 18.77 2.66
N THR A 146 6.28 17.50 3.04
CA THR A 146 7.52 16.87 3.50
C THR A 146 7.79 15.53 2.82
N ILE A 147 9.05 15.12 2.78
CA ILE A 147 9.48 13.79 2.38
C ILE A 147 9.71 12.97 3.66
N TYR A 148 8.91 11.92 3.85
CA TYR A 148 9.04 11.03 5.01
C TYR A 148 10.21 10.06 4.89
N GLY A 149 10.47 9.55 3.67
CA GLY A 149 11.55 8.62 3.41
C GLY A 149 11.70 8.29 1.93
N ILE A 150 12.84 7.72 1.59
CA ILE A 150 13.21 7.32 0.23
C ILE A 150 13.64 5.86 0.23
N VAL A 151 13.02 5.07 -0.62
CA VAL A 151 13.26 3.62 -0.75
C VAL A 151 13.93 3.34 -2.09
N PRO A 152 15.22 2.98 -2.13
CA PRO A 152 15.90 2.55 -3.35
C PRO A 152 15.52 1.11 -3.73
N LYS A 153 15.51 0.83 -5.03
CA LYS A 153 15.23 -0.49 -5.61
C LYS A 153 16.26 -1.52 -5.16
N SER A 154 15.78 -2.68 -4.69
CA SER A 154 16.65 -3.74 -4.17
C SER A 154 17.26 -4.59 -5.26
N PHE A 155 16.49 -4.91 -6.31
CA PHE A 155 16.92 -5.77 -7.41
C PHE A 155 16.77 -5.04 -8.74
N LEU A 156 17.88 -4.94 -9.48
CA LEU A 156 17.90 -4.29 -10.79
C LEU A 156 17.87 -5.34 -11.90
N PRO A 157 16.84 -5.39 -12.76
CA PRO A 157 16.81 -6.30 -13.89
C PRO A 157 17.94 -5.96 -14.86
N ASN A 158 18.70 -6.99 -15.25
CA ASN A 158 19.82 -6.85 -16.18
C ASN A 158 19.90 -8.10 -17.08
N TYR A 159 18.79 -8.40 -17.74
CA TYR A 159 18.60 -9.54 -18.62
C TYR A 159 17.54 -9.22 -19.68
N LYS A 160 17.60 -9.90 -20.82
CA LYS A 160 16.71 -9.69 -21.98
C LYS A 160 16.68 -8.21 -22.38
N GLU A 161 15.50 -7.62 -22.39
CA GLU A 161 15.24 -6.21 -22.72
C GLU A 161 15.60 -5.22 -21.61
N PHE A 162 15.97 -5.68 -20.42
CA PHE A 162 16.29 -4.82 -19.28
C PHE A 162 17.79 -4.75 -19.02
N TYR A 163 18.30 -3.54 -18.76
CA TYR A 163 19.70 -3.24 -18.48
C TYR A 163 19.89 -2.10 -17.48
N GLU A 164 19.08 -2.11 -16.39
CA GLU A 164 19.09 -1.05 -15.37
C GLU A 164 20.43 -0.89 -14.65
N LYS A 165 21.23 -1.96 -14.52
CA LYS A 165 22.59 -1.89 -13.93
C LYS A 165 23.57 -1.00 -14.74
N ARG A 166 23.18 -0.59 -15.97
CA ARG A 166 23.92 0.41 -16.73
C ARG A 166 23.91 1.78 -16.07
N TRP A 167 22.84 2.12 -15.34
CA TRP A 167 22.61 3.46 -14.79
C TRP A 167 22.50 3.47 -13.28
N PHE A 168 21.88 2.46 -12.67
CA PHE A 168 21.48 2.45 -11.28
C PHE A 168 22.30 1.48 -10.44
N CYS A 169 22.46 1.83 -9.15
CA CYS A 169 22.98 1.01 -8.08
C CYS A 169 21.82 0.32 -7.30
N GLN A 170 22.11 -0.84 -6.73
CA GLN A 170 21.17 -1.56 -5.86
C GLN A 170 21.10 -0.91 -4.47
N ALA A 171 19.97 -1.13 -3.76
CA ALA A 171 19.77 -0.58 -2.41
C ALA A 171 20.90 -0.93 -1.43
N ASP A 172 21.45 -2.15 -1.51
CA ASP A 172 22.53 -2.61 -0.62
C ASP A 172 23.89 -1.95 -0.93
N GLU A 173 24.01 -1.21 -2.02
CA GLU A 173 25.20 -0.45 -2.37
C GLU A 173 25.25 0.94 -1.72
N THR A 174 24.18 1.34 -0.99
CA THR A 174 24.22 2.57 -0.20
C THR A 174 25.16 2.43 1.01
N ASP A 175 25.89 3.48 1.29
CA ASP A 175 26.76 3.62 2.46
C ASP A 175 26.18 4.59 3.51
N ARG A 176 24.96 5.08 3.29
CA ARG A 176 24.32 6.09 4.13
C ARG A 176 22.86 5.73 4.41
N GLU A 177 22.43 6.04 5.62
CA GLU A 177 21.05 5.86 6.06
C GLU A 177 20.16 7.07 5.82
N SER A 178 20.71 8.18 5.30
CA SER A 178 19.97 9.38 4.89
C SER A 178 20.64 10.07 3.70
N ILE A 179 19.86 10.89 3.00
CA ILE A 179 20.35 11.77 1.93
C ILE A 179 19.69 13.16 2.07
N THR A 180 20.39 14.19 1.57
CA THR A 180 19.77 15.49 1.38
C THR A 180 19.01 15.48 0.04
N CYS A 181 17.71 15.75 0.08
CA CYS A 181 16.83 15.81 -1.08
C CYS A 181 15.81 16.95 -0.88
N CYS A 182 15.65 17.82 -1.86
CA CYS A 182 14.78 19.01 -1.77
C CYS A 182 15.02 19.82 -0.48
N ASP A 183 16.29 20.07 -0.14
CA ASP A 183 16.75 20.79 1.08
C ASP A 183 16.36 20.13 2.41
N MET A 184 15.95 18.87 2.41
CA MET A 184 15.62 18.08 3.60
C MET A 184 16.63 16.94 3.79
N ASP A 185 16.97 16.60 5.05
CA ASP A 185 17.70 15.37 5.38
C ASP A 185 16.67 14.26 5.57
N VAL A 186 16.68 13.29 4.65
CA VAL A 186 15.63 12.28 4.49
C VAL A 186 16.17 10.88 4.74
N PRO A 187 15.46 10.02 5.50
CA PRO A 187 15.76 8.60 5.62
C PRO A 187 15.88 7.92 4.26
N PHE A 188 16.95 7.14 4.06
CA PHE A 188 17.24 6.44 2.81
C PHE A 188 17.57 4.96 3.08
N GLY A 189 16.89 4.04 2.40
CA GLY A 189 17.13 2.60 2.51
C GLY A 189 15.91 1.76 2.16
N SER A 190 16.11 0.47 1.89
CA SER A 190 15.04 -0.45 1.49
C SER A 190 14.23 -1.02 2.67
N ARG A 191 14.76 -0.96 3.90
CA ARG A 191 14.14 -1.55 5.10
C ARG A 191 13.47 -0.47 5.95
N GLN A 192 12.40 0.12 5.41
CA GLN A 192 11.61 1.18 6.05
C GLN A 192 10.14 0.79 6.16
N LEU A 193 9.53 1.09 7.30
CA LEU A 193 8.09 0.98 7.55
C LEU A 193 7.54 2.37 7.84
N PHE A 194 6.53 2.77 7.09
CA PHE A 194 5.83 4.04 7.26
C PHE A 194 4.52 3.78 8.01
N THR A 195 4.41 4.32 9.22
CA THR A 195 3.34 3.92 10.16
C THR A 195 2.43 5.05 10.58
N SER A 196 1.13 4.78 10.61
CA SER A 196 0.10 5.67 11.16
C SER A 196 -1.03 4.83 11.78
N GLY A 197 -1.18 4.89 13.11
CA GLY A 197 -2.13 4.06 13.83
C GLY A 197 -1.94 2.56 13.55
N LYS A 198 -2.95 1.91 12.95
CA LYS A 198 -2.90 0.48 12.56
C LYS A 198 -2.27 0.26 11.18
N VAL A 199 -2.05 1.29 10.41
CA VAL A 199 -1.46 1.22 9.07
C VAL A 199 0.05 1.10 9.17
N SER A 200 0.62 0.14 8.47
CA SER A 200 2.06 -0.05 8.29
C SER A 200 2.33 -0.31 6.81
N LEU A 201 2.86 0.69 6.13
CA LEU A 201 3.18 0.69 4.71
C LEU A 201 4.66 0.37 4.51
N ALA A 202 4.96 -0.52 3.56
CA ALA A 202 6.30 -0.72 3.03
C ALA A 202 6.29 -0.67 1.50
N ILE A 203 7.48 -0.52 0.91
CA ILE A 203 7.63 -0.23 -0.52
C ILE A 203 8.66 -1.16 -1.12
N GLU A 204 8.35 -1.65 -2.31
CA GLU A 204 9.28 -2.34 -3.20
C GLU A 204 9.09 -1.82 -4.64
N LEU A 205 10.07 -2.04 -5.51
CA LEU A 205 10.04 -1.51 -6.87
C LEU A 205 10.17 -2.65 -7.90
N CYS A 206 9.19 -2.75 -8.77
CA CYS A 206 9.15 -3.53 -10.00
C CYS A 206 9.77 -4.94 -9.87
N GLU A 207 11.07 -5.10 -10.22
CA GLU A 207 11.80 -6.37 -10.18
C GLU A 207 11.78 -7.04 -8.81
N ASP A 208 11.65 -6.25 -7.75
CA ASP A 208 11.58 -6.76 -6.38
C ASP A 208 10.44 -7.79 -6.20
N LEU A 209 9.33 -7.67 -6.95
CA LEU A 209 8.23 -8.66 -6.95
C LEU A 209 8.60 -9.98 -7.66
N TRP A 210 9.51 -9.92 -8.65
CA TRP A 210 9.78 -11.05 -9.56
C TRP A 210 10.86 -11.99 -9.06
N VAL A 211 11.65 -11.59 -8.06
CA VAL A 211 12.71 -12.41 -7.48
C VAL A 211 12.14 -13.54 -6.62
N ALA A 212 12.95 -14.57 -6.37
CA ALA A 212 12.55 -15.75 -5.62
C ALA A 212 12.07 -15.44 -4.19
N ILE A 213 12.68 -14.44 -3.54
CA ILE A 213 12.29 -13.95 -2.21
C ILE A 213 12.10 -12.44 -2.31
N PRO A 214 10.87 -11.96 -2.60
CA PRO A 214 10.58 -10.54 -2.69
C PRO A 214 10.81 -9.80 -1.36
N PRO A 215 11.29 -8.55 -1.37
CA PRO A 215 11.39 -7.71 -0.18
C PRO A 215 10.07 -7.62 0.60
N ALA A 216 8.93 -7.63 -0.09
CA ALA A 216 7.59 -7.66 0.50
C ALA A 216 7.41 -8.78 1.53
N SER A 217 8.07 -9.94 1.35
CA SER A 217 8.02 -11.04 2.33
C SER A 217 8.63 -10.62 3.66
N TYR A 218 9.80 -9.97 3.64
CA TYR A 218 10.45 -9.43 4.84
C TYR A 218 9.69 -8.25 5.42
N HIS A 219 9.19 -7.36 4.58
CA HIS A 219 8.38 -6.21 5.00
C HIS A 219 7.16 -6.67 5.82
N ALA A 220 6.46 -7.70 5.34
CA ALA A 220 5.29 -8.25 6.02
C ALA A 220 5.65 -8.89 7.38
N LEU A 221 6.78 -9.61 7.47
CA LEU A 221 7.26 -10.19 8.72
C LEU A 221 7.63 -9.12 9.76
N HIS A 222 8.01 -7.91 9.31
CA HIS A 222 8.25 -6.76 10.17
C HIS A 222 7.01 -5.89 10.41
N GLY A 223 5.83 -6.33 9.97
CA GLY A 223 4.55 -5.73 10.33
C GLY A 223 3.87 -4.93 9.21
N ALA A 224 4.48 -4.78 8.03
CA ALA A 224 3.81 -4.11 6.92
C ALA A 224 2.52 -4.84 6.55
N ASN A 225 1.38 -4.13 6.59
CA ASN A 225 0.08 -4.63 6.16
C ASN A 225 -0.39 -4.05 4.82
N ILE A 226 0.33 -3.05 4.32
CA ILE A 226 0.21 -2.53 2.96
C ILE A 226 1.58 -2.57 2.29
N ILE A 227 1.66 -3.14 1.10
CA ILE A 227 2.84 -3.12 0.25
C ILE A 227 2.53 -2.28 -0.99
N ALA A 228 3.32 -1.25 -1.25
CA ALA A 228 3.27 -0.49 -2.50
C ALA A 228 4.38 -0.96 -3.43
N ASN A 229 4.04 -1.26 -4.67
CA ASN A 229 4.99 -1.62 -5.72
C ASN A 229 4.88 -0.65 -6.90
N LEU A 230 5.92 0.13 -7.08
CA LEU A 230 6.08 1.03 -8.21
C LEU A 230 6.77 0.27 -9.34
N SER A 231 6.13 0.16 -10.48
CA SER A 231 6.62 -0.66 -11.59
C SER A 231 6.72 0.10 -12.90
N ALA A 232 7.59 -0.42 -13.77
CA ALA A 232 7.63 -0.17 -15.22
C ALA A 232 7.81 -1.55 -15.90
N SER A 233 6.80 -2.39 -15.78
CA SER A 233 6.82 -3.73 -16.32
C SER A 233 6.30 -3.74 -17.75
N ASN A 234 7.10 -4.30 -18.67
CA ASN A 234 6.73 -4.39 -20.07
C ASN A 234 5.58 -5.37 -20.32
N GLU A 235 4.89 -5.18 -21.42
CA GLU A 235 3.84 -6.09 -21.89
C GLU A 235 4.40 -7.15 -22.82
N LEU A 236 4.01 -8.39 -22.53
CA LEU A 236 4.18 -9.54 -23.42
C LEU A 236 2.86 -10.27 -23.52
N VAL A 237 2.63 -10.96 -24.64
CA VAL A 237 1.40 -11.77 -24.84
C VAL A 237 1.29 -12.82 -23.73
N GLY A 238 0.18 -12.79 -22.99
CA GLY A 238 -0.09 -13.70 -21.87
C GLY A 238 0.52 -13.31 -20.52
N LYS A 239 1.46 -12.37 -20.44
CA LYS A 239 2.14 -11.96 -19.21
C LYS A 239 1.18 -11.37 -18.17
N HIS A 240 0.13 -10.67 -18.61
CA HIS A 240 -0.83 -10.05 -17.72
C HIS A 240 -1.51 -11.02 -16.74
N ASN A 241 -1.93 -12.19 -17.22
CA ASN A 241 -2.55 -13.20 -16.35
C ASN A 241 -1.55 -13.73 -15.31
N TYR A 242 -0.29 -13.91 -15.70
CA TYR A 242 0.77 -14.30 -14.78
C TYR A 242 1.03 -13.19 -13.72
N LEU A 243 1.08 -11.93 -14.14
CA LEU A 243 1.23 -10.78 -13.23
C LEU A 243 0.09 -10.73 -12.19
N ARG A 244 -1.17 -10.90 -12.63
CA ARG A 244 -2.32 -10.93 -11.71
C ARG A 244 -2.21 -12.05 -10.67
N GLN A 245 -1.81 -13.25 -11.11
CA GLN A 245 -1.61 -14.38 -10.21
C GLN A 245 -0.45 -14.13 -9.24
N LEU A 246 0.64 -13.53 -9.70
CA LEU A 246 1.81 -13.20 -8.89
C LEU A 246 1.45 -12.18 -7.79
N ILE A 247 0.74 -11.11 -8.14
CA ILE A 247 0.28 -10.09 -7.19
C ILE A 247 -0.71 -10.70 -6.18
N ALA A 248 -1.70 -11.45 -6.63
CA ALA A 248 -2.67 -12.11 -5.76
C ALA A 248 -1.97 -13.08 -4.80
N GLN A 249 -1.05 -13.92 -5.31
CA GLN A 249 -0.30 -14.84 -4.48
C GLN A 249 0.60 -14.14 -3.47
N GLN A 250 1.30 -13.06 -3.87
CA GLN A 250 2.16 -12.32 -2.96
C GLN A 250 1.34 -11.65 -1.85
N SER A 251 0.21 -11.04 -2.20
CA SER A 251 -0.75 -10.49 -1.24
C SER A 251 -1.27 -11.55 -0.25
N ALA A 252 -1.63 -12.75 -0.73
CA ALA A 252 -2.08 -13.85 0.11
C ALA A 252 -0.99 -14.38 1.04
N ARG A 253 0.22 -14.61 0.50
CA ARG A 253 1.36 -15.15 1.27
C ARG A 253 1.77 -14.21 2.39
N THR A 254 1.74 -12.91 2.16
CA THR A 254 2.12 -11.88 3.13
C THR A 254 0.96 -11.41 3.99
N VAL A 255 -0.26 -11.92 3.75
CA VAL A 255 -1.50 -11.49 4.41
C VAL A 255 -1.55 -9.96 4.46
N SER A 256 -1.45 -9.32 3.30
CA SER A 256 -1.35 -7.86 3.16
C SER A 256 -2.19 -7.34 2.00
N ALA A 257 -2.43 -6.03 1.99
CA ALA A 257 -2.79 -5.34 0.76
C ALA A 257 -1.56 -5.16 -0.12
N TYR A 258 -1.76 -5.22 -1.44
CA TYR A 258 -0.71 -5.01 -2.44
C TYR A 258 -1.19 -4.01 -3.48
N LEU A 259 -0.51 -2.85 -3.52
CA LEU A 259 -0.83 -1.73 -4.40
C LEU A 259 0.20 -1.67 -5.51
N TYR A 260 -0.16 -2.11 -6.70
CA TYR A 260 0.73 -2.20 -7.86
C TYR A 260 0.38 -1.12 -8.89
N ALA A 261 1.32 -0.23 -9.21
CA ALA A 261 1.18 0.82 -10.21
C ALA A 261 2.31 0.71 -11.24
N SER A 262 1.99 0.49 -12.52
CA SER A 262 2.98 0.32 -13.57
C SER A 262 2.84 1.38 -14.68
N ALA A 263 3.97 1.76 -15.26
CA ALA A 263 4.06 2.70 -16.37
C ALA A 263 3.10 2.35 -17.51
N GLY A 264 2.56 3.36 -18.14
CA GLY A 264 1.57 3.26 -19.21
C GLY A 264 1.99 3.91 -20.50
N LEU A 265 1.02 4.42 -21.23
CA LEU A 265 1.21 5.13 -22.48
C LEU A 265 2.04 6.39 -22.26
N GLY A 266 2.89 6.74 -23.22
CA GLY A 266 3.79 7.90 -23.17
C GLY A 266 5.25 7.53 -22.97
N GLU A 267 5.54 6.34 -22.47
CA GLU A 267 6.89 5.78 -22.47
C GLU A 267 7.36 5.43 -23.91
N SER A 268 8.67 5.41 -24.13
CA SER A 268 9.22 4.99 -25.42
C SER A 268 8.94 3.51 -25.70
N SER A 269 8.52 3.20 -26.91
CA SER A 269 8.27 1.83 -27.38
C SER A 269 9.42 1.27 -28.24
N THR A 270 10.65 1.79 -28.09
CA THR A 270 11.81 1.32 -28.86
C THR A 270 12.09 -0.15 -28.61
N ASP A 271 12.22 -0.57 -27.35
CA ASP A 271 12.53 -1.94 -26.95
C ASP A 271 11.36 -2.64 -26.27
N VAL A 272 10.48 -1.88 -25.61
CA VAL A 272 9.42 -2.38 -24.73
C VAL A 272 8.12 -1.62 -24.93
N VAL A 273 6.99 -2.23 -24.54
CA VAL A 273 5.67 -1.59 -24.54
C VAL A 273 5.12 -1.68 -23.11
N PHE A 274 4.53 -0.60 -22.65
CA PHE A 274 3.92 -0.51 -21.33
C PHE A 274 2.39 -0.40 -21.41
N GLY A 275 1.70 -1.22 -20.64
CA GLY A 275 0.25 -1.34 -20.71
C GLY A 275 -0.51 -0.50 -19.71
N GLY A 276 0.16 0.10 -18.73
CA GLY A 276 -0.52 0.82 -17.66
C GLY A 276 -1.28 -0.13 -16.73
N ASN A 277 -0.64 -1.18 -16.24
CA ASN A 277 -1.25 -2.06 -15.25
C ASN A 277 -1.30 -1.38 -13.88
N SER A 278 -2.49 -1.30 -13.31
CA SER A 278 -2.72 -0.84 -11.95
C SER A 278 -3.64 -1.85 -11.28
N ILE A 279 -3.16 -2.47 -10.20
CA ILE A 279 -3.86 -3.58 -9.53
C ILE A 279 -3.81 -3.35 -8.02
N ILE A 280 -4.96 -3.45 -7.37
CA ILE A 280 -5.10 -3.44 -5.92
C ILE A 280 -5.58 -4.82 -5.48
N ALA A 281 -4.79 -5.49 -4.65
CA ALA A 281 -5.13 -6.80 -4.08
C ALA A 281 -5.11 -6.76 -2.55
N GLU A 282 -5.89 -7.62 -1.91
CA GLU A 282 -5.94 -7.80 -0.46
C GLU A 282 -6.08 -9.29 -0.14
N ASN A 283 -5.10 -9.83 0.59
CA ASN A 283 -5.11 -11.23 1.04
C ASN A 283 -5.50 -12.22 -0.07
N GLY A 284 -4.92 -12.06 -1.25
CA GLY A 284 -5.13 -12.94 -2.41
C GLY A 284 -6.29 -12.55 -3.33
N LEU A 285 -7.14 -11.62 -2.93
CA LEU A 285 -8.26 -11.15 -3.74
C LEU A 285 -7.88 -9.88 -4.50
N ILE A 286 -8.03 -9.86 -5.82
CA ILE A 286 -7.93 -8.63 -6.61
C ILE A 286 -9.22 -7.82 -6.39
N LEU A 287 -9.09 -6.62 -5.82
CA LEU A 287 -10.20 -5.73 -5.50
C LEU A 287 -10.53 -4.78 -6.63
N ALA A 288 -9.50 -4.25 -7.29
CA ALA A 288 -9.66 -3.30 -8.39
C ALA A 288 -8.49 -3.42 -9.38
N GLU A 289 -8.75 -3.07 -10.63
CA GLU A 289 -7.80 -3.16 -11.73
C GLU A 289 -8.09 -2.09 -12.79
N SER A 290 -7.03 -1.47 -13.34
CA SER A 290 -7.14 -0.50 -14.43
C SER A 290 -7.46 -1.16 -15.77
N ARG A 291 -7.92 -0.35 -16.72
CA ARG A 291 -7.95 -0.74 -18.13
C ARG A 291 -6.53 -0.62 -18.71
N ARG A 292 -5.99 -1.70 -19.26
CA ARG A 292 -4.72 -1.66 -19.97
C ARG A 292 -4.81 -0.92 -21.30
N PHE A 293 -3.68 -0.34 -21.72
CA PHE A 293 -3.57 0.40 -22.98
C PHE A 293 -4.59 1.55 -23.09
N SER A 294 -4.83 2.23 -21.97
CA SER A 294 -5.65 3.45 -21.96
C SER A 294 -4.84 4.60 -22.56
N ASP A 295 -5.50 5.44 -23.32
CA ASP A 295 -4.98 6.69 -23.89
C ASP A 295 -5.18 7.91 -22.98
N SER A 296 -5.60 7.67 -21.75
CA SER A 296 -5.87 8.70 -20.74
C SER A 296 -5.37 8.27 -19.37
N PRO A 297 -5.02 9.24 -18.50
CA PRO A 297 -4.66 8.95 -17.11
C PRO A 297 -5.74 8.15 -16.39
N GLN A 298 -5.34 7.30 -15.46
CA GLN A 298 -6.25 6.45 -14.72
C GLN A 298 -5.98 6.52 -13.22
N LEU A 299 -7.04 6.39 -12.43
CA LEU A 299 -7.01 6.25 -10.99
C LEU A 299 -7.82 5.01 -10.62
N THR A 300 -7.15 3.99 -10.10
CA THR A 300 -7.77 2.74 -9.63
C THR A 300 -7.89 2.81 -8.12
N ILE A 301 -9.09 2.66 -7.58
CA ILE A 301 -9.41 2.93 -6.18
C ILE A 301 -10.03 1.69 -5.53
N SER A 302 -9.65 1.43 -4.29
CA SER A 302 -10.33 0.48 -3.42
C SER A 302 -10.08 0.81 -1.95
N GLU A 303 -11.00 0.38 -1.08
CA GLU A 303 -10.80 0.36 0.35
C GLU A 303 -10.14 -0.94 0.77
N ILE A 304 -9.16 -0.86 1.68
CA ILE A 304 -8.43 -1.99 2.29
C ILE A 304 -8.93 -2.20 3.71
N ASP A 305 -9.25 -3.42 4.06
CA ASP A 305 -9.68 -3.82 5.40
C ASP A 305 -8.45 -4.17 6.27
N ILE A 306 -7.89 -3.15 6.92
CA ILE A 306 -6.69 -3.30 7.77
C ILE A 306 -6.97 -4.19 8.98
N GLU A 307 -8.14 -4.07 9.59
CA GLU A 307 -8.49 -4.88 10.78
C GLU A 307 -8.60 -6.35 10.44
N ARG A 308 -9.21 -6.68 9.31
CA ARG A 308 -9.26 -8.06 8.82
C ARG A 308 -7.87 -8.63 8.58
N LEU A 309 -6.99 -7.89 7.91
CA LEU A 309 -5.60 -8.34 7.68
C LEU A 309 -4.87 -8.63 8.99
N MET A 310 -5.05 -7.77 10.00
CA MET A 310 -4.46 -7.98 11.33
C MET A 310 -5.05 -9.22 12.02
N CYS A 311 -6.35 -9.42 11.97
CA CYS A 311 -7.02 -10.59 12.54
C CYS A 311 -6.57 -11.89 11.87
N GLU A 312 -6.46 -11.91 10.54
CA GLU A 312 -5.96 -13.08 9.78
C GLU A 312 -4.53 -13.46 10.17
N ARG A 313 -3.64 -12.46 10.38
CA ARG A 313 -2.28 -12.72 10.85
C ARG A 313 -2.23 -13.28 12.26
N LEU A 314 -3.07 -12.79 13.17
CA LEU A 314 -3.16 -13.30 14.54
C LEU A 314 -3.57 -14.79 14.59
N GLY A 315 -4.42 -15.21 13.66
CA GLY A 315 -4.85 -16.60 13.54
C GLY A 315 -3.87 -17.53 12.79
N ASN A 316 -2.85 -16.96 12.12
CA ASN A 316 -1.93 -17.70 11.26
C ASN A 316 -0.60 -17.97 11.97
N THR A 317 -0.51 -19.09 12.68
CA THR A 317 0.73 -19.50 13.37
C THR A 317 1.90 -19.70 12.42
N GLY A 318 1.66 -20.23 11.22
CA GLY A 318 2.69 -20.39 10.20
C GLY A 318 3.30 -19.07 9.73
N PHE A 319 2.51 -17.97 9.73
CA PHE A 319 3.02 -16.64 9.44
C PHE A 319 3.91 -16.12 10.60
N THR A 320 3.46 -16.28 11.85
CA THR A 320 4.17 -15.81 13.03
C THR A 320 5.43 -16.62 13.36
N ASP A 321 5.53 -17.87 12.89
CA ASP A 321 6.71 -18.71 13.04
C ASP A 321 7.87 -18.32 12.09
N CYS A 322 7.56 -17.55 11.03
CA CYS A 322 8.59 -16.99 10.15
C CYS A 322 9.29 -15.81 10.82
N ILE A 323 10.60 -15.92 11.05
CA ILE A 323 11.40 -14.89 11.72
C ILE A 323 12.45 -14.35 10.76
N ASP A 324 12.44 -13.04 10.54
CA ASP A 324 13.56 -12.30 9.97
C ASP A 324 14.29 -11.53 11.09
N LYS A 325 15.63 -11.58 11.09
CA LYS A 325 16.49 -10.93 12.10
C LYS A 325 17.03 -9.57 11.67
N ASN A 326 16.69 -9.12 10.48
CA ASN A 326 17.13 -7.82 9.99
C ASN A 326 16.42 -6.69 10.77
N SER A 327 17.09 -5.57 10.92
CA SER A 327 16.48 -4.38 11.51
C SER A 327 15.69 -3.60 10.46
N TYR A 328 14.58 -3.03 10.88
CA TYR A 328 13.76 -2.10 10.09
C TYR A 328 13.67 -0.74 10.78
N ARG A 329 13.71 0.32 9.98
CA ARG A 329 13.49 1.67 10.46
C ARG A 329 11.99 1.98 10.39
N THR A 330 11.38 2.31 11.52
CA THR A 330 9.99 2.76 11.56
C THR A 330 9.94 4.28 11.47
N ILE A 331 9.15 4.79 10.54
CA ILE A 331 8.99 6.22 10.26
C ILE A 331 7.52 6.56 10.47
N PRO A 332 7.20 7.41 11.46
CA PRO A 332 5.82 7.86 11.63
C PRO A 332 5.41 8.76 10.46
N ILE A 333 4.21 8.54 9.94
CA ILE A 333 3.59 9.34 8.90
C ILE A 333 2.24 9.86 9.36
N GLU A 334 1.80 10.95 8.75
CA GLU A 334 0.46 11.48 8.93
C GLU A 334 -0.43 11.05 7.77
N LEU A 335 -1.53 10.37 8.09
CA LEU A 335 -2.58 10.04 7.13
C LEU A 335 -3.82 10.85 7.44
N PRO A 336 -4.57 11.31 6.42
CA PRO A 336 -5.87 11.91 6.64
C PRO A 336 -6.83 10.88 7.24
N HIS A 337 -7.81 11.37 7.99
CA HIS A 337 -8.88 10.54 8.51
C HIS A 337 -10.20 10.94 7.86
N TYR A 338 -10.70 10.08 6.99
CA TYR A 338 -12.00 10.27 6.35
C TYR A 338 -13.03 9.30 6.91
N SER A 339 -14.27 9.77 7.03
CA SER A 339 -15.40 8.91 7.37
C SER A 339 -15.83 8.11 6.13
N ILE A 340 -15.76 6.80 6.21
CA ILE A 340 -16.24 5.93 5.15
C ILE A 340 -17.74 5.70 5.36
N THR A 341 -18.56 6.39 4.57
CA THR A 341 -20.02 6.24 4.60
C THR A 341 -20.51 5.15 3.65
N ARG A 342 -19.73 4.82 2.62
CA ARG A 342 -20.03 3.80 1.63
C ARG A 342 -18.73 3.20 1.09
N LEU A 343 -18.68 1.87 1.02
CA LEU A 343 -17.59 1.16 0.34
C LEU A 343 -17.82 1.15 -1.16
N SER A 344 -16.76 1.39 -1.95
CA SER A 344 -16.76 1.24 -3.40
C SER A 344 -16.51 -0.22 -3.81
N ARG A 345 -15.79 -0.97 -2.97
CA ARG A 345 -15.48 -2.39 -3.20
C ARG A 345 -16.74 -3.25 -3.10
N LYS A 346 -16.84 -4.24 -3.97
CA LYS A 346 -17.93 -5.22 -3.93
C LYS A 346 -17.67 -6.21 -2.81
N ILE A 347 -18.63 -6.34 -1.89
CA ILE A 347 -18.66 -7.41 -0.89
C ILE A 347 -19.72 -8.41 -1.33
N ASP A 348 -19.32 -9.68 -1.50
CA ASP A 348 -20.27 -10.74 -1.86
C ASP A 348 -21.07 -11.15 -0.61
N PRO A 349 -22.40 -10.98 -0.59
CA PRO A 349 -23.26 -11.41 0.52
C PRO A 349 -23.36 -12.94 0.64
N HIS A 350 -22.95 -13.66 -0.42
CA HIS A 350 -22.99 -15.13 -0.49
C HIS A 350 -21.62 -15.70 -0.89
N PRO A 351 -20.56 -15.50 -0.09
CA PRO A 351 -19.17 -15.82 -0.49
C PRO A 351 -18.92 -17.32 -0.74
N PHE A 352 -19.81 -18.17 -0.25
CA PHE A 352 -19.70 -19.63 -0.43
C PHE A 352 -20.47 -20.18 -1.62
N ILE A 353 -21.26 -19.33 -2.30
CA ILE A 353 -22.10 -19.75 -3.43
C ILE A 353 -21.55 -19.12 -4.71
N PRO A 354 -20.88 -19.87 -5.58
CA PRO A 354 -20.41 -19.34 -6.85
C PRO A 354 -21.56 -18.88 -7.75
N HIS A 355 -21.37 -17.77 -8.44
CA HIS A 355 -22.35 -17.21 -9.39
C HIS A 355 -22.26 -17.88 -10.78
N ILE A 356 -21.23 -18.69 -11.02
CA ILE A 356 -21.02 -19.43 -12.28
C ILE A 356 -21.45 -20.87 -12.07
N GLU A 357 -22.35 -21.36 -12.89
CA GLU A 357 -22.98 -22.69 -12.76
C GLU A 357 -21.98 -23.84 -12.70
N GLN A 358 -20.91 -23.78 -13.51
CA GLN A 358 -19.85 -24.78 -13.47
C GLN A 358 -19.16 -24.83 -12.11
N LEU A 359 -18.79 -23.67 -11.55
CA LEU A 359 -18.17 -23.58 -10.23
C LEU A 359 -19.14 -23.95 -9.10
N LEU A 360 -20.45 -23.74 -9.31
CA LEU A 360 -21.46 -24.16 -8.34
C LEU A 360 -21.52 -25.68 -8.21
N ASN A 361 -21.48 -26.41 -9.33
CA ASN A 361 -21.45 -27.87 -9.32
C ASN A 361 -20.18 -28.41 -8.65
N GLU A 362 -19.01 -27.87 -8.99
CA GLU A 362 -17.75 -28.21 -8.33
C GLU A 362 -17.83 -27.96 -6.81
N ARG A 363 -18.40 -26.83 -6.39
CA ARG A 363 -18.58 -26.50 -4.96
C ARG A 363 -19.55 -27.45 -4.26
N CYS A 364 -20.61 -27.86 -4.93
CA CYS A 364 -21.54 -28.85 -4.39
C CYS A 364 -20.86 -30.20 -4.17
N GLU A 365 -20.01 -30.63 -5.12
CA GLU A 365 -19.22 -31.85 -4.99
C GLU A 365 -18.18 -31.74 -3.86
N GLU A 366 -17.48 -30.61 -3.74
CA GLU A 366 -16.57 -30.36 -2.61
C GLU A 366 -17.30 -30.50 -1.25
N ILE A 367 -18.42 -29.80 -1.09
CA ILE A 367 -19.21 -29.84 0.17
C ILE A 367 -19.71 -31.26 0.46
N PHE A 368 -20.11 -32.01 -0.56
CA PHE A 368 -20.55 -33.40 -0.39
C PHE A 368 -19.42 -34.35 0.06
N ASN A 369 -18.17 -34.05 -0.36
CA ASN A 369 -17.01 -34.91 -0.05
C ASN A 369 -16.27 -34.52 1.24
N ILE A 370 -16.52 -33.32 1.81
CA ILE A 370 -15.97 -32.89 3.11
C ILE A 370 -16.80 -33.47 4.27
#